data_8e4bc13fcab0728963ee456298a0476d
#
_entry.id   8e4bc13fcab0728963ee456298a0476d
#
_cell.length_a   1.000
_cell.length_b   1.000
_cell.length_c   1.000
_cell.angle_alpha   90.00
_cell.angle_beta   90.00
_cell.angle_gamma   90.00
#
_symmetry.space_group_name_H-M   'P 1'
#
loop_
_entity.id
_entity.type
_entity.pdbx_description
1 polymer ?
#
loop_
_entity_poly.entity_id
_entity_poly.type
_entity_poly.pdbx_seq_one_letter_code
_entity_poly.pdbx_strand_id
1 'polypeptide(L)'
;MTKRRPRLAVVSPFVDKHHGTERYVAEWVSRLGDQFEIHVYSQSVEGLDSSRISWHKISKLPGPHILNYVWWFACNQVRRSWDKRFAGRYYDLTFSPGINCLDADVISVHIVFAELLRRNSSAAASANSPAVASARALHRRLYYRLIAFLEKRIYTNPETSLILITPRTAAPLQEFYGRTGPFPAVYFGLDHEVFNSQRRSELRGSARQELHLAPEHFALLLIGNGWQNKGLPVILEAMGRLRELPLHLLVVGSDDPSPYQSAIDRNSLTGRIHFLPVRNDVEFYYSAADIYVGPSQEDVLPLPPAEAMACGVPVIVSAACGISEIISDGDDGIVVPDPSDAVALAAKIRQLYESATLRARLSERAVSTVQQYTWERNTREFAALLMDALEKKHSAHAASARQDV
;
A
#
# COMPACT_ATOMS: atom_id res chain seq x y z
N MET A 1 -26.65 -14.37 -28.82
CA MET A 1 -25.20 -14.58 -28.87
C MET A 1 -24.58 -13.96 -27.66
N THR A 2 -24.12 -14.74 -26.71
CA THR A 2 -23.38 -14.23 -25.52
C THR A 2 -22.07 -13.61 -26.02
N LYS A 3 -21.94 -12.29 -25.83
CA LYS A 3 -20.72 -11.55 -26.20
C LYS A 3 -19.55 -12.17 -25.43
N ARG A 4 -18.50 -12.63 -26.11
CA ARG A 4 -17.31 -13.21 -25.49
C ARG A 4 -16.75 -12.20 -24.47
N ARG A 5 -16.41 -12.66 -23.27
CA ARG A 5 -15.71 -11.84 -22.29
C ARG A 5 -14.35 -11.40 -22.84
N PRO A 6 -13.96 -10.13 -22.70
CA PRO A 6 -12.64 -9.69 -23.13
C PRO A 6 -11.55 -10.38 -22.31
N ARG A 7 -10.41 -10.66 -22.95
CA ARG A 7 -9.24 -11.30 -22.34
C ARG A 7 -8.34 -10.24 -21.71
N LEU A 8 -8.14 -10.35 -20.41
CA LEU A 8 -7.28 -9.48 -19.62
C LEU A 8 -6.00 -10.22 -19.21
N ALA A 9 -4.84 -9.76 -19.69
CA ALA A 9 -3.55 -10.19 -19.16
C ALA A 9 -3.18 -9.34 -17.95
N VAL A 10 -3.03 -9.96 -16.78
CA VAL A 10 -2.54 -9.34 -15.54
C VAL A 10 -1.08 -9.71 -15.35
N VAL A 11 -0.19 -8.70 -15.35
CA VAL A 11 1.26 -8.90 -15.29
C VAL A 11 1.78 -8.39 -13.96
N SER A 12 1.92 -9.29 -12.98
CA SER A 12 2.40 -8.98 -11.63
C SER A 12 3.34 -10.07 -11.13
N PRO A 13 4.51 -9.74 -10.55
CA PRO A 13 5.44 -10.76 -10.07
C PRO A 13 4.83 -11.66 -9.00
N PHE A 14 4.02 -11.11 -8.14
CA PHE A 14 3.32 -11.82 -7.06
C PHE A 14 1.85 -11.40 -7.04
N VAL A 15 0.99 -12.33 -6.65
CA VAL A 15 -0.45 -12.08 -6.46
C VAL A 15 -0.86 -12.81 -5.18
N ASP A 16 -1.01 -12.06 -4.09
CA ASP A 16 -1.37 -12.56 -2.77
C ASP A 16 -2.14 -11.51 -1.96
N LYS A 17 -2.67 -11.91 -0.81
CA LYS A 17 -3.43 -11.01 0.08
C LYS A 17 -2.63 -10.49 1.28
N HIS A 18 -1.32 -10.78 1.34
CA HIS A 18 -0.47 -10.47 2.49
C HIS A 18 0.32 -9.17 2.33
N HIS A 19 0.60 -8.76 1.08
CA HIS A 19 1.38 -7.58 0.75
C HIS A 19 0.50 -6.47 0.15
N GLY A 20 0.93 -5.21 0.26
CA GLY A 20 0.09 -4.07 -0.10
C GLY A 20 -0.40 -4.05 -1.55
N THR A 21 0.50 -3.88 -2.53
CA THR A 21 0.15 -3.82 -3.96
C THR A 21 -0.43 -5.15 -4.45
N GLU A 22 0.14 -6.27 -4.01
CA GLU A 22 -0.24 -7.63 -4.36
C GLU A 22 -1.68 -7.93 -3.92
N ARG A 23 -2.09 -7.40 -2.75
CA ARG A 23 -3.46 -7.51 -2.24
C ARG A 23 -4.47 -6.84 -3.16
N TYR A 24 -4.18 -5.63 -3.67
CA TYR A 24 -5.05 -4.97 -4.66
C TYR A 24 -5.27 -5.85 -5.88
N VAL A 25 -4.17 -6.41 -6.43
CA VAL A 25 -4.24 -7.28 -7.60
C VAL A 25 -5.03 -8.55 -7.31
N ALA A 26 -4.81 -9.19 -6.17
CA ALA A 26 -5.53 -10.40 -5.77
C ALA A 26 -7.04 -10.13 -5.62
N GLU A 27 -7.42 -9.01 -5.00
CA GLU A 27 -8.81 -8.62 -4.83
C GLU A 27 -9.49 -8.30 -6.19
N TRP A 28 -8.81 -7.60 -7.10
CA TRP A 28 -9.31 -7.37 -8.46
C TRP A 28 -9.46 -8.67 -9.25
N VAL A 29 -8.42 -9.50 -9.28
CA VAL A 29 -8.43 -10.78 -10.00
C VAL A 29 -9.55 -11.69 -9.51
N SER A 30 -9.79 -11.76 -8.20
CA SER A 30 -10.85 -12.61 -7.63
C SER A 30 -12.28 -12.15 -8.00
N ARG A 31 -12.48 -10.85 -8.27
CA ARG A 31 -13.81 -10.26 -8.52
C ARG A 31 -14.10 -9.93 -9.98
N LEU A 32 -13.09 -9.78 -10.82
CA LEU A 32 -13.26 -9.43 -12.25
C LEU A 32 -13.60 -10.61 -13.15
N GLY A 33 -13.57 -11.85 -12.66
CA GLY A 33 -13.76 -13.07 -13.46
C GLY A 33 -15.11 -13.18 -14.17
N ASP A 34 -16.13 -12.45 -13.72
CA ASP A 34 -17.43 -12.44 -14.40
C ASP A 34 -17.45 -11.49 -15.62
N GLN A 35 -16.59 -10.49 -15.64
CA GLN A 35 -16.48 -9.50 -16.72
C GLN A 35 -15.35 -9.79 -17.71
N PHE A 36 -14.27 -10.43 -17.25
CA PHE A 36 -13.08 -10.71 -18.05
C PHE A 36 -12.69 -12.20 -18.00
N GLU A 37 -12.11 -12.70 -19.08
CA GLU A 37 -11.31 -13.95 -19.09
C GLU A 37 -9.90 -13.57 -18.61
N ILE A 38 -9.53 -13.98 -17.39
CA ILE A 38 -8.33 -13.47 -16.71
C ILE A 38 -7.14 -14.42 -16.92
N HIS A 39 -6.05 -13.89 -17.44
CA HIS A 39 -4.77 -14.56 -17.60
C HIS A 39 -3.72 -13.87 -16.71
N VAL A 40 -3.20 -14.60 -15.71
CA VAL A 40 -2.22 -14.06 -14.75
C VAL A 40 -0.82 -14.54 -15.12
N TYR A 41 0.07 -13.61 -15.41
CA TYR A 41 1.50 -13.86 -15.55
C TYR A 41 2.18 -13.47 -14.26
N SER A 42 2.69 -14.46 -13.49
CA SER A 42 3.29 -14.23 -12.19
C SER A 42 4.28 -15.33 -11.79
N GLN A 43 5.13 -15.03 -10.81
CA GLN A 43 6.02 -16.02 -10.19
C GLN A 43 5.27 -16.85 -9.11
N SER A 44 4.36 -16.23 -8.38
CA SER A 44 3.46 -16.93 -7.43
C SER A 44 2.06 -16.35 -7.46
N VAL A 45 1.09 -17.21 -7.19
CA VAL A 45 -0.32 -16.89 -6.94
C VAL A 45 -0.73 -17.63 -5.69
N GLU A 46 -1.24 -16.91 -4.71
CA GLU A 46 -1.67 -17.47 -3.42
C GLU A 46 -3.07 -16.95 -3.06
N GLY A 47 -3.91 -17.82 -2.50
CA GLY A 47 -5.24 -17.45 -2.00
C GLY A 47 -6.27 -17.09 -3.07
N LEU A 48 -6.06 -17.47 -4.35
CA LEU A 48 -7.00 -17.29 -5.43
C LEU A 48 -7.61 -18.62 -5.89
N ASP A 49 -8.85 -18.56 -6.35
CA ASP A 49 -9.52 -19.70 -7.00
C ASP A 49 -8.92 -19.95 -8.40
N SER A 50 -8.14 -21.00 -8.52
CA SER A 50 -7.48 -21.41 -9.77
C SER A 50 -8.44 -21.75 -10.91
N SER A 51 -9.72 -22.02 -10.63
CA SER A 51 -10.75 -22.28 -11.64
C SER A 51 -11.19 -21.02 -12.38
N ARG A 52 -10.99 -19.85 -11.79
CA ARG A 52 -11.41 -18.53 -12.31
C ARG A 52 -10.32 -17.79 -13.09
N ILE A 53 -9.09 -18.32 -13.11
CA ILE A 53 -7.93 -17.69 -13.72
C ILE A 53 -7.13 -18.69 -14.57
N SER A 54 -6.49 -18.20 -15.62
CA SER A 54 -5.45 -18.94 -16.36
C SER A 54 -4.08 -18.47 -15.88
N TRP A 55 -3.42 -19.26 -15.00
CA TRP A 55 -2.12 -18.88 -14.47
C TRP A 55 -0.98 -19.31 -15.40
N HIS A 56 -0.18 -18.36 -15.85
CA HIS A 56 1.03 -18.53 -16.64
C HIS A 56 2.25 -18.31 -15.74
N LYS A 57 2.70 -19.37 -15.10
CA LYS A 57 3.81 -19.30 -14.14
C LYS A 57 5.12 -18.90 -14.82
N ILE A 58 5.82 -17.93 -14.24
CA ILE A 58 7.17 -17.52 -14.59
C ILE A 58 8.12 -17.99 -13.48
N SER A 59 9.21 -18.66 -13.86
CA SER A 59 10.17 -19.17 -12.87
C SER A 59 10.87 -18.02 -12.14
N LYS A 60 11.06 -18.17 -10.83
CA LYS A 60 11.83 -17.24 -10.01
C LYS A 60 13.32 -17.55 -10.17
N LEU A 61 14.16 -16.52 -10.35
CA LEU A 61 15.60 -16.65 -10.31
C LEU A 61 16.09 -16.46 -8.86
N PRO A 62 16.83 -17.41 -8.28
CA PRO A 62 17.46 -17.20 -6.97
C PRO A 62 18.55 -16.13 -7.08
N GLY A 63 18.73 -15.32 -6.03
CA GLY A 63 19.76 -14.29 -6.00
C GLY A 63 19.26 -12.91 -5.62
N PRO A 64 20.07 -11.85 -5.85
CA PRO A 64 19.73 -10.48 -5.51
C PRO A 64 18.45 -10.00 -6.19
N HIS A 65 17.68 -9.18 -5.47
CA HIS A 65 16.36 -8.69 -5.91
C HIS A 65 16.38 -8.05 -7.31
N ILE A 66 17.40 -7.25 -7.64
CA ILE A 66 17.52 -6.60 -8.96
C ILE A 66 17.65 -7.63 -10.10
N LEU A 67 18.42 -8.72 -9.89
CA LEU A 67 18.55 -9.78 -10.90
C LEU A 67 17.25 -10.54 -11.09
N ASN A 68 16.56 -10.84 -9.99
CA ASN A 68 15.25 -11.49 -10.07
C ASN A 68 14.22 -10.58 -10.75
N TYR A 69 14.25 -9.26 -10.52
CA TYR A 69 13.38 -8.32 -11.19
C TYR A 69 13.65 -8.25 -12.71
N VAL A 70 14.91 -8.12 -13.12
CA VAL A 70 15.28 -8.10 -14.55
C VAL A 70 14.89 -9.39 -15.23
N TRP A 71 15.15 -10.52 -14.58
CA TRP A 71 14.74 -11.84 -15.06
C TRP A 71 13.22 -11.95 -15.23
N TRP A 72 12.48 -11.57 -14.19
CA TRP A 72 11.02 -11.51 -14.21
C TRP A 72 10.52 -10.66 -15.38
N PHE A 73 11.02 -9.44 -15.50
CA PHE A 73 10.62 -8.48 -16.53
C PHE A 73 10.86 -9.04 -17.94
N ALA A 74 12.03 -9.61 -18.20
CA ALA A 74 12.37 -10.22 -19.49
C ALA A 74 11.54 -11.48 -19.77
N CYS A 75 11.45 -12.40 -18.80
CA CYS A 75 10.77 -13.68 -19.00
C CYS A 75 9.27 -13.53 -19.23
N ASN A 76 8.59 -12.61 -18.49
CA ASN A 76 7.17 -12.38 -18.75
C ASN A 76 6.94 -11.80 -20.16
N GLN A 77 7.80 -10.88 -20.61
CA GLN A 77 7.70 -10.28 -21.94
C GLN A 77 7.88 -11.34 -23.05
N VAL A 78 8.92 -12.18 -22.93
CA VAL A 78 9.18 -13.27 -23.86
C VAL A 78 8.02 -14.28 -23.86
N ARG A 79 7.55 -14.69 -22.68
CA ARG A 79 6.44 -15.65 -22.55
C ARG A 79 5.16 -15.13 -23.18
N ARG A 80 4.77 -13.89 -22.95
CA ARG A 80 3.57 -13.29 -23.56
C ARG A 80 3.70 -13.15 -25.08
N SER A 81 4.89 -12.75 -25.55
CA SER A 81 5.18 -12.69 -27.00
C SER A 81 5.09 -14.07 -27.65
N TRP A 82 5.59 -15.10 -26.98
CA TRP A 82 5.48 -16.49 -27.42
C TRP A 82 4.01 -16.94 -27.46
N ASP A 83 3.26 -16.70 -26.38
CA ASP A 83 1.85 -17.08 -26.29
C ASP A 83 1.01 -16.41 -27.40
N LYS A 84 1.31 -15.14 -27.70
CA LYS A 84 0.69 -14.40 -28.82
C LYS A 84 1.01 -15.03 -30.17
N ARG A 85 2.29 -15.34 -30.44
CA ARG A 85 2.75 -15.77 -31.76
C ARG A 85 2.46 -17.23 -32.05
N PHE A 86 2.58 -18.12 -31.10
CA PHE A 86 2.55 -19.58 -31.32
C PHE A 86 1.32 -20.26 -30.69
N ALA A 87 0.76 -19.72 -29.61
CA ALA A 87 -0.45 -20.26 -28.99
C ALA A 87 -1.73 -19.52 -29.40
N GLY A 88 -1.64 -18.52 -30.29
CA GLY A 88 -2.79 -17.73 -30.73
C GLY A 88 -3.51 -16.98 -29.60
N ARG A 89 -2.81 -16.71 -28.49
CA ARG A 89 -3.36 -16.04 -27.32
C ARG A 89 -3.22 -14.53 -27.48
N TYR A 90 -4.29 -13.90 -27.93
CA TYR A 90 -4.38 -12.45 -27.99
C TYR A 90 -5.13 -11.93 -26.76
N TYR A 91 -4.61 -10.86 -26.16
CA TYR A 91 -5.25 -10.17 -25.05
C TYR A 91 -5.87 -8.87 -25.55
N ASP A 92 -7.10 -8.65 -25.13
CA ASP A 92 -7.80 -7.42 -25.45
C ASP A 92 -7.19 -6.24 -24.65
N LEU A 93 -6.81 -6.51 -23.38
CA LEU A 93 -6.04 -5.59 -22.54
C LEU A 93 -4.88 -6.29 -21.81
N THR A 94 -3.81 -5.54 -21.56
CA THR A 94 -2.70 -5.89 -20.66
C THR A 94 -2.67 -4.90 -19.51
N PHE A 95 -2.87 -5.39 -18.30
CA PHE A 95 -2.81 -4.61 -17.06
C PHE A 95 -1.55 -4.93 -16.26
N SER A 96 -0.92 -3.90 -15.68
CA SER A 96 0.24 -4.03 -14.80
C SER A 96 0.09 -3.16 -13.54
N PRO A 97 0.25 -3.70 -12.32
CA PRO A 97 0.41 -2.91 -11.11
C PRO A 97 1.85 -2.35 -11.06
N GLY A 98 2.02 -1.10 -11.49
CA GLY A 98 3.35 -0.49 -11.64
C GLY A 98 4.11 -0.99 -12.86
N ILE A 99 5.44 -1.04 -12.77
CA ILE A 99 6.35 -1.26 -13.91
C ILE A 99 6.75 -2.74 -13.98
N ASN A 100 5.97 -3.55 -14.71
CA ASN A 100 6.26 -4.98 -14.89
C ASN A 100 6.38 -5.40 -16.36
N CYS A 101 5.97 -4.57 -17.30
CA CYS A 101 6.09 -4.85 -18.74
C CYS A 101 6.10 -3.54 -19.56
N LEU A 102 6.57 -3.62 -20.83
CA LEU A 102 6.67 -2.46 -21.72
C LEU A 102 5.39 -2.15 -22.51
N ASP A 103 4.49 -3.12 -22.59
CA ASP A 103 3.31 -3.12 -23.45
C ASP A 103 2.00 -3.15 -22.64
N ALA A 104 2.02 -2.57 -21.44
CA ALA A 104 0.82 -2.42 -20.64
C ALA A 104 -0.10 -1.35 -21.26
N ASP A 105 -1.37 -1.73 -21.48
CA ASP A 105 -2.43 -0.81 -21.88
C ASP A 105 -2.92 0.02 -20.69
N VAL A 106 -2.93 -0.61 -19.51
CA VAL A 106 -3.38 0.00 -18.25
C VAL A 106 -2.38 -0.26 -17.14
N ILE A 107 -2.04 0.77 -16.40
CA ILE A 107 -1.14 0.67 -15.22
C ILE A 107 -1.80 1.31 -14.01
N SER A 108 -1.86 0.56 -12.89
CA SER A 108 -2.13 1.18 -11.60
C SER A 108 -0.83 1.72 -10.99
N VAL A 109 -0.81 3.04 -10.72
CA VAL A 109 0.38 3.73 -10.19
C VAL A 109 0.31 3.74 -8.68
N HIS A 110 1.14 2.91 -8.05
CA HIS A 110 1.26 2.81 -6.59
C HIS A 110 2.36 3.71 -6.04
N ILE A 111 3.48 3.81 -6.74
CA ILE A 111 4.66 4.58 -6.34
C ILE A 111 5.27 5.18 -7.60
N VAL A 112 5.87 6.38 -7.48
CA VAL A 112 6.71 6.99 -8.50
C VAL A 112 8.16 6.93 -8.03
N PHE A 113 8.96 6.05 -8.64
CA PHE A 113 10.34 5.78 -8.19
C PHE A 113 11.31 6.95 -8.42
N ALA A 114 11.04 7.81 -9.40
CA ALA A 114 11.81 9.04 -9.57
C ALA A 114 11.68 9.97 -8.34
N GLU A 115 10.48 10.06 -7.75
CA GLU A 115 10.24 10.80 -6.51
C GLU A 115 10.99 10.18 -5.32
N LEU A 116 10.95 8.83 -5.17
CA LEU A 116 11.72 8.14 -4.14
C LEU A 116 13.23 8.39 -4.27
N LEU A 117 13.75 8.41 -5.48
CA LEU A 117 15.17 8.72 -5.74
C LEU A 117 15.52 10.13 -5.32
N ARG A 118 14.68 11.13 -5.65
CA ARG A 118 14.88 12.52 -5.25
C ARG A 118 14.95 12.66 -3.73
N ARG A 119 13.97 12.12 -3.03
CA ARG A 119 13.86 12.20 -1.56
C ARG A 119 15.01 11.50 -0.85
N ASN A 120 15.39 10.29 -1.29
CA ASN A 120 16.53 9.57 -0.72
C ASN A 120 17.85 10.32 -0.93
N SER A 121 17.99 11.07 -2.02
CA SER A 121 19.16 11.90 -2.28
C SER A 121 19.20 13.13 -1.37
N SER A 122 18.07 13.76 -1.12
CA SER A 122 17.93 14.91 -0.21
C SER A 122 18.19 14.52 1.25
N ALA A 123 17.64 13.40 1.69
CA ALA A 123 17.88 12.86 3.04
C ALA A 123 19.35 12.50 3.29
N ALA A 124 20.04 11.95 2.28
CA ALA A 124 21.46 11.65 2.37
C ALA A 124 22.33 12.91 2.42
N ALA A 125 21.91 14.00 1.77
CA ALA A 125 22.62 15.28 1.80
C ALA A 125 22.47 16.02 3.14
N SER A 126 21.34 15.84 3.84
CA SER A 126 21.10 16.47 5.15
C SER A 126 21.70 15.70 6.33
N ALA A 127 22.01 14.41 6.16
CA ALA A 127 22.66 13.60 7.17
C ALA A 127 24.18 13.81 7.11
N ASN A 128 24.76 14.58 8.03
CA ASN A 128 26.21 14.79 8.21
C ASN A 128 26.97 13.53 8.69
N SER A 129 26.43 12.34 8.54
CA SER A 129 27.13 11.08 8.78
C SER A 129 27.73 10.58 7.47
N PRO A 130 29.01 10.15 7.46
CA PRO A 130 29.56 9.42 6.34
C PRO A 130 28.69 8.16 6.19
N ALA A 131 27.77 8.18 5.24
CA ALA A 131 27.00 7.01 4.91
C ALA A 131 28.00 5.93 4.52
N VAL A 132 28.24 4.98 5.43
CA VAL A 132 28.86 3.72 5.04
C VAL A 132 27.94 3.22 3.92
N ALA A 133 28.47 3.31 2.69
CA ALA A 133 27.77 2.88 1.50
C ALA A 133 27.64 1.36 1.61
N SER A 134 26.65 0.89 2.38
CA SER A 134 26.42 -0.53 2.52
C SER A 134 26.07 -1.06 1.13
N ALA A 135 26.56 -2.24 0.79
CA ALA A 135 26.23 -2.91 -0.47
C ALA A 135 24.69 -2.93 -0.69
N ARG A 136 23.92 -2.99 0.40
CA ARG A 136 22.44 -2.92 0.36
C ARG A 136 21.92 -1.54 -0.10
N ALA A 137 22.53 -0.43 0.35
CA ALA A 137 22.14 0.91 -0.07
C ALA A 137 22.45 1.15 -1.54
N LEU A 138 23.63 0.71 -2.02
CA LEU A 138 24.01 0.75 -3.42
C LEU A 138 23.07 -0.07 -4.29
N HIS A 139 22.78 -1.32 -3.88
CA HIS A 139 21.84 -2.21 -4.56
C HIS A 139 20.45 -1.56 -4.70
N ARG A 140 19.90 -1.00 -3.62
CA ARG A 140 18.61 -0.30 -3.60
C ARG A 140 18.62 0.92 -4.55
N ARG A 141 19.70 1.71 -4.55
CA ARG A 141 19.83 2.87 -5.43
C ARG A 141 19.89 2.47 -6.92
N LEU A 142 20.59 1.40 -7.25
CA LEU A 142 20.65 0.87 -8.61
C LEU A 142 19.27 0.34 -9.05
N TYR A 143 18.58 -0.38 -8.18
CA TYR A 143 17.22 -0.86 -8.44
C TYR A 143 16.26 0.30 -8.71
N TYR A 144 16.23 1.32 -7.86
CA TYR A 144 15.36 2.48 -8.05
C TYR A 144 15.67 3.26 -9.33
N ARG A 145 16.97 3.39 -9.69
CA ARG A 145 17.36 4.01 -10.96
C ARG A 145 16.88 3.22 -12.17
N LEU A 146 16.97 1.90 -12.12
CA LEU A 146 16.46 1.03 -13.18
C LEU A 146 14.94 1.20 -13.35
N ILE A 147 14.19 1.16 -12.24
CA ILE A 147 12.75 1.34 -12.31
C ILE A 147 12.39 2.75 -12.82
N ALA A 148 13.01 3.81 -12.31
CA ALA A 148 12.74 5.17 -12.78
C ALA A 148 13.08 5.37 -14.28
N PHE A 149 14.09 4.68 -14.79
CA PHE A 149 14.37 4.64 -16.23
C PHE A 149 13.24 3.97 -17.02
N LEU A 150 12.73 2.84 -16.54
CA LEU A 150 11.59 2.15 -17.15
C LEU A 150 10.29 2.96 -17.02
N GLU A 151 10.06 3.59 -15.87
CA GLU A 151 8.94 4.53 -15.65
C GLU A 151 8.92 5.62 -16.71
N LYS A 152 10.08 6.28 -16.94
CA LYS A 152 10.19 7.32 -17.95
C LYS A 152 9.75 6.82 -19.33
N ARG A 153 10.18 5.62 -19.71
CA ARG A 153 9.83 5.02 -21.01
C ARG A 153 8.36 4.66 -21.13
N ILE A 154 7.77 4.16 -20.03
CA ILE A 154 6.42 3.61 -20.01
C ILE A 154 5.38 4.70 -19.73
N TYR A 155 5.62 5.55 -18.72
CA TYR A 155 4.65 6.58 -18.32
C TYR A 155 4.58 7.73 -19.32
N THR A 156 5.61 8.00 -20.14
CA THR A 156 5.53 8.99 -21.22
C THR A 156 4.74 8.53 -22.45
N ASN A 157 4.41 7.22 -22.54
CA ASN A 157 3.58 6.73 -23.63
C ASN A 157 2.12 7.18 -23.45
N PRO A 158 1.57 8.02 -24.38
CA PRO A 158 0.20 8.53 -24.27
C PRO A 158 -0.87 7.44 -24.40
N GLU A 159 -0.57 6.34 -25.06
CA GLU A 159 -1.49 5.23 -25.24
C GLU A 159 -1.72 4.41 -23.96
N THR A 160 -0.81 4.52 -22.99
CA THR A 160 -0.94 3.82 -21.70
C THR A 160 -1.87 4.62 -20.77
N SER A 161 -2.96 4.01 -20.35
CA SER A 161 -3.88 4.56 -19.35
C SER A 161 -3.28 4.39 -17.94
N LEU A 162 -3.13 5.49 -17.21
CA LEU A 162 -2.64 5.48 -15.84
C LEU A 162 -3.81 5.65 -14.88
N ILE A 163 -3.96 4.71 -13.94
CA ILE A 163 -4.95 4.74 -12.85
C ILE A 163 -4.18 4.94 -11.56
N LEU A 164 -4.53 5.94 -10.78
CA LEU A 164 -3.87 6.23 -9.51
C LEU A 164 -4.56 5.48 -8.38
N ILE A 165 -3.82 5.09 -7.35
CA ILE A 165 -4.44 4.60 -6.10
C ILE A 165 -4.78 5.77 -5.17
N THR A 166 -4.19 6.94 -5.39
CA THR A 166 -4.44 8.21 -4.70
C THR A 166 -4.12 9.39 -5.63
N PRO A 167 -4.88 10.48 -5.61
CA PRO A 167 -4.61 11.69 -6.41
C PRO A 167 -3.20 12.29 -6.21
N ARG A 168 -2.57 12.07 -5.04
CA ARG A 168 -1.21 12.57 -4.74
C ARG A 168 -0.16 12.16 -5.75
N THR A 169 -0.30 10.98 -6.36
CA THR A 169 0.66 10.49 -7.36
C THR A 169 0.60 11.25 -8.69
N ALA A 170 -0.41 12.11 -8.90
CA ALA A 170 -0.53 12.93 -10.10
C ALA A 170 0.61 13.98 -10.23
N ALA A 171 0.94 14.68 -9.12
CA ALA A 171 1.98 15.70 -9.13
C ALA A 171 3.36 15.15 -9.51
N PRO A 172 3.86 14.04 -8.91
CA PRO A 172 5.09 13.40 -9.37
C PRO A 172 5.05 12.94 -10.85
N LEU A 173 3.92 12.42 -11.34
CA LEU A 173 3.81 12.03 -12.75
C LEU A 173 3.94 13.23 -13.69
N GLN A 174 3.38 14.37 -13.33
CA GLN A 174 3.51 15.60 -14.09
C GLN A 174 4.95 16.14 -14.02
N GLU A 175 5.54 16.20 -12.82
CA GLU A 175 6.88 16.74 -12.58
C GLU A 175 7.97 15.94 -13.30
N PHE A 176 7.97 14.61 -13.16
CA PHE A 176 9.07 13.78 -13.67
C PHE A 176 8.87 13.28 -15.09
N TYR A 177 7.62 13.17 -15.56
CA TYR A 177 7.30 12.53 -16.84
C TYR A 177 6.48 13.41 -17.78
N GLY A 178 6.11 14.63 -17.37
CA GLY A 178 5.30 15.55 -18.17
C GLY A 178 3.88 15.02 -18.44
N ARG A 179 3.44 14.02 -17.70
CA ARG A 179 2.09 13.46 -17.85
C ARG A 179 1.08 14.39 -17.21
N THR A 180 0.15 14.88 -18.03
CA THR A 180 -0.97 15.72 -17.59
C THR A 180 -2.25 14.91 -17.55
N GLY A 181 -3.07 15.15 -16.49
CA GLY A 181 -4.35 14.45 -16.29
C GLY A 181 -5.49 14.97 -17.16
N PRO A 182 -6.72 14.51 -16.94
CA PRO A 182 -7.15 13.91 -15.66
C PRO A 182 -6.69 12.45 -15.48
N PHE A 183 -6.24 12.13 -14.27
CA PHE A 183 -5.94 10.76 -13.88
C PHE A 183 -7.07 10.23 -12.99
N PRO A 184 -7.79 9.16 -13.37
CA PRO A 184 -8.72 8.53 -12.47
C PRO A 184 -7.99 7.94 -11.26
N ALA A 185 -8.58 8.07 -10.07
CA ALA A 185 -8.06 7.47 -8.85
C ALA A 185 -9.05 6.46 -8.29
N VAL A 186 -8.55 5.27 -7.97
CA VAL A 186 -9.33 4.20 -7.33
C VAL A 186 -8.70 3.91 -5.97
N TYR A 187 -9.36 4.39 -4.91
CA TYR A 187 -8.90 4.17 -3.54
C TYR A 187 -8.99 2.69 -3.15
N PHE A 188 -8.43 2.37 -1.98
CA PHE A 188 -8.48 1.01 -1.41
C PHE A 188 -9.91 0.48 -1.21
N GLY A 189 -10.00 -0.84 -1.02
CA GLY A 189 -11.16 -1.50 -0.45
C GLY A 189 -10.84 -2.03 0.94
N LEU A 190 -11.88 -2.12 1.78
CA LEU A 190 -11.84 -2.74 3.09
C LEU A 190 -12.81 -3.91 3.15
N ASP A 191 -12.47 -4.88 3.96
CA ASP A 191 -13.36 -5.98 4.33
C ASP A 191 -14.06 -5.62 5.64
N HIS A 192 -15.25 -5.06 5.56
CA HIS A 192 -16.03 -4.64 6.72
C HIS A 192 -16.66 -5.79 7.50
N GLU A 193 -16.61 -7.04 7.00
CA GLU A 193 -16.97 -8.22 7.77
C GLU A 193 -15.87 -8.57 8.77
N VAL A 194 -14.61 -8.32 8.40
CA VAL A 194 -13.43 -8.54 9.23
C VAL A 194 -13.14 -7.32 10.11
N PHE A 195 -13.08 -6.12 9.48
CA PHE A 195 -12.73 -4.87 10.16
C PHE A 195 -14.00 -4.08 10.50
N ASN A 196 -14.46 -4.20 11.74
CA ASN A 196 -15.61 -3.45 12.24
C ASN A 196 -15.56 -3.29 13.77
N SER A 197 -16.30 -2.32 14.28
CA SER A 197 -16.33 -1.98 15.70
C SER A 197 -16.98 -3.05 16.58
N GLN A 198 -17.93 -3.82 16.04
CA GLN A 198 -18.56 -4.92 16.78
C GLN A 198 -17.53 -6.02 17.05
N ARG A 199 -16.86 -6.52 15.99
CA ARG A 199 -15.82 -7.56 16.10
C ARG A 199 -14.68 -7.12 17.01
N ARG A 200 -14.27 -5.84 16.91
CA ARG A 200 -13.31 -5.25 17.85
C ARG A 200 -13.76 -5.37 19.29
N SER A 201 -15.00 -5.04 19.57
CA SER A 201 -15.56 -5.14 20.94
C SER A 201 -15.57 -6.59 21.46
N GLU A 202 -15.96 -7.52 20.60
CA GLU A 202 -16.01 -8.96 20.94
C GLU A 202 -14.61 -9.53 21.25
N LEU A 203 -13.59 -9.14 20.48
CA LEU A 203 -12.22 -9.64 20.62
C LEU A 203 -11.39 -8.90 21.67
N ARG A 204 -11.79 -7.68 22.10
CA ARG A 204 -10.95 -6.82 22.92
C ARG A 204 -10.44 -7.46 24.22
N GLY A 205 -11.31 -8.17 24.92
CA GLY A 205 -10.95 -8.83 26.19
C GLY A 205 -9.87 -9.88 26.01
N SER A 206 -10.08 -10.81 25.07
CA SER A 206 -9.14 -11.89 24.76
C SER A 206 -7.83 -11.35 24.17
N ALA A 207 -7.89 -10.34 23.28
CA ALA A 207 -6.72 -9.75 22.66
C ALA A 207 -5.82 -9.06 23.71
N ARG A 208 -6.39 -8.28 24.61
CA ARG A 208 -5.62 -7.62 25.67
C ARG A 208 -5.03 -8.62 26.67
N GLN A 209 -5.77 -9.70 26.98
CA GLN A 209 -5.28 -10.77 27.86
C GLN A 209 -4.08 -11.51 27.23
N GLU A 210 -4.17 -11.89 25.96
CA GLU A 210 -3.10 -12.59 25.23
C GLU A 210 -1.84 -11.70 25.11
N LEU A 211 -2.03 -10.39 24.91
CA LEU A 211 -0.95 -9.42 24.84
C LEU A 211 -0.47 -8.90 26.20
N HIS A 212 -0.95 -9.47 27.30
CA HIS A 212 -0.58 -9.08 28.67
C HIS A 212 -0.78 -7.57 28.97
N LEU A 213 -1.82 -6.96 28.38
CA LEU A 213 -2.19 -5.58 28.60
C LEU A 213 -3.15 -5.48 29.78
N ALA A 214 -2.70 -4.85 30.86
CA ALA A 214 -3.53 -4.58 32.02
C ALA A 214 -4.65 -3.55 31.68
N PRO A 215 -5.76 -3.52 32.44
CA PRO A 215 -6.86 -2.59 32.19
C PRO A 215 -6.46 -1.12 32.12
N GLU A 216 -5.49 -0.71 32.94
CA GLU A 216 -4.94 0.64 33.00
C GLU A 216 -3.97 1.00 31.88
N HIS A 217 -3.43 0.01 31.16
CA HIS A 217 -2.53 0.26 30.05
C HIS A 217 -3.28 0.91 28.89
N PHE A 218 -2.71 1.98 28.33
CA PHE A 218 -3.20 2.62 27.12
C PHE A 218 -2.37 2.15 25.93
N ALA A 219 -2.99 1.39 25.03
CA ALA A 219 -2.31 0.69 23.94
C ALA A 219 -2.31 1.52 22.65
N LEU A 220 -1.12 1.92 22.21
CA LEU A 220 -0.83 2.47 20.91
C LEU A 220 -0.53 1.31 19.94
N LEU A 221 -0.93 1.43 18.68
CA LEU A 221 -0.71 0.40 17.64
C LEU A 221 -0.01 0.99 16.43
N LEU A 222 1.07 0.33 15.98
CA LEU A 222 1.74 0.57 14.71
C LEU A 222 1.82 -0.75 13.95
N ILE A 223 1.29 -0.81 12.71
CA ILE A 223 1.33 -2.01 11.86
C ILE A 223 2.04 -1.73 10.54
N GLY A 224 2.87 -2.67 10.13
CA GLY A 224 3.55 -2.72 8.83
C GLY A 224 5.06 -2.81 8.94
N ASN A 225 5.72 -3.14 7.83
CA ASN A 225 7.17 -3.19 7.71
C ASN A 225 7.76 -1.82 7.34
N GLY A 226 9.08 -1.69 7.50
CA GLY A 226 9.77 -0.41 7.30
C GLY A 226 9.52 0.54 8.46
N TRP A 227 9.68 0.08 9.71
CA TRP A 227 9.37 0.83 10.93
C TRP A 227 10.04 2.19 11.00
N GLN A 228 11.22 2.35 10.40
CA GLN A 228 11.89 3.65 10.26
C GLN A 228 11.01 4.62 9.46
N ASN A 229 10.49 4.20 8.32
CA ASN A 229 9.61 4.99 7.46
C ASN A 229 8.22 5.17 8.07
N LYS A 230 7.73 4.18 8.81
CA LYS A 230 6.44 4.25 9.52
C LYS A 230 6.46 5.18 10.74
N GLY A 231 7.62 5.75 11.09
CA GLY A 231 7.78 6.74 12.14
C GLY A 231 7.99 6.16 13.54
N LEU A 232 8.40 4.88 13.67
CA LEU A 232 8.69 4.31 14.99
C LEU A 232 9.67 5.14 15.82
N PRO A 233 10.78 5.73 15.29
CA PRO A 233 11.66 6.57 16.07
C PRO A 233 10.95 7.78 16.69
N VAL A 234 10.05 8.40 15.94
CA VAL A 234 9.29 9.58 16.38
C VAL A 234 8.26 9.19 17.46
N ILE A 235 7.64 8.02 17.32
CA ILE A 235 6.72 7.48 18.34
C ILE A 235 7.47 7.21 19.65
N LEU A 236 8.66 6.59 19.59
CA LEU A 236 9.48 6.34 20.78
C LEU A 236 9.89 7.63 21.49
N GLU A 237 10.26 8.67 20.74
CA GLU A 237 10.59 9.97 21.30
C GLU A 237 9.35 10.65 21.93
N ALA A 238 8.19 10.61 21.26
CA ALA A 238 6.94 11.14 21.77
C ALA A 238 6.52 10.42 23.06
N MET A 239 6.61 9.09 23.12
CA MET A 239 6.33 8.32 24.34
C MET A 239 7.31 8.64 25.47
N GLY A 240 8.58 8.88 25.17
CA GLY A 240 9.57 9.32 26.16
C GLY A 240 9.22 10.66 26.83
N ARG A 241 8.52 11.55 26.12
CA ARG A 241 7.97 12.82 26.66
C ARG A 241 6.72 12.61 27.51
N LEU A 242 6.09 11.42 27.42
CA LEU A 242 4.86 11.04 28.11
C LEU A 242 5.08 9.86 29.06
N ARG A 243 6.32 9.69 29.55
CA ARG A 243 6.72 8.55 30.38
C ARG A 243 5.91 8.34 31.66
N GLU A 244 5.25 9.40 32.15
CA GLU A 244 4.36 9.36 33.30
C GLU A 244 3.02 8.68 33.01
N LEU A 245 2.64 8.56 31.74
CA LEU A 245 1.40 7.91 31.33
C LEU A 245 1.63 6.39 31.13
N PRO A 246 0.62 5.55 31.36
CA PRO A 246 0.73 4.09 31.23
C PRO A 246 0.63 3.65 29.75
N LEU A 247 1.42 4.28 28.87
CA LEU A 247 1.41 4.00 27.43
C LEU A 247 2.18 2.71 27.12
N HIS A 248 1.59 1.86 26.31
CA HIS A 248 2.21 0.68 25.73
C HIS A 248 2.10 0.76 24.20
N LEU A 249 3.17 0.43 23.49
CA LEU A 249 3.19 0.43 22.03
C LEU A 249 3.28 -1.00 21.49
N LEU A 250 2.30 -1.38 20.69
CA LEU A 250 2.26 -2.60 19.92
C LEU A 250 2.83 -2.33 18.53
N VAL A 251 3.99 -2.90 18.21
CA VAL A 251 4.66 -2.75 16.92
C VAL A 251 4.56 -4.07 16.17
N VAL A 252 3.72 -4.13 15.15
CA VAL A 252 3.44 -5.35 14.38
C VAL A 252 4.18 -5.31 13.05
N GLY A 253 4.99 -6.33 12.78
CA GLY A 253 5.76 -6.43 11.54
C GLY A 253 6.91 -7.44 11.65
N SER A 254 7.76 -7.47 10.62
CA SER A 254 8.85 -8.44 10.50
C SER A 254 10.25 -7.78 10.47
N ASP A 255 10.34 -6.48 10.76
CA ASP A 255 11.62 -5.78 10.82
C ASP A 255 12.43 -6.21 12.06
N ASP A 256 13.74 -5.98 12.02
CA ASP A 256 14.63 -6.21 13.16
C ASP A 256 14.42 -5.11 14.24
N PRO A 257 14.09 -5.47 15.49
CA PRO A 257 13.93 -4.51 16.58
C PRO A 257 15.24 -3.98 17.13
N SER A 258 16.37 -4.66 16.88
CA SER A 258 17.68 -4.35 17.47
C SER A 258 18.12 -2.88 17.28
N PRO A 259 17.90 -2.22 16.12
CA PRO A 259 18.28 -0.82 15.92
C PRO A 259 17.56 0.17 16.84
N TYR A 260 16.43 -0.22 17.43
CA TYR A 260 15.59 0.67 18.27
C TYR A 260 15.89 0.55 19.75
N GLN A 261 16.64 -0.48 20.20
CA GLN A 261 16.90 -0.73 21.62
C GLN A 261 17.48 0.48 22.34
N SER A 262 18.51 1.11 21.76
CA SER A 262 19.10 2.32 22.37
C SER A 262 18.12 3.49 22.52
N ALA A 263 17.15 3.61 21.61
CA ALA A 263 16.12 4.64 21.72
C ALA A 263 15.09 4.28 22.81
N ILE A 264 14.73 3.01 22.95
CA ILE A 264 13.85 2.51 24.00
C ILE A 264 14.45 2.78 25.37
N ASP A 265 15.73 2.46 25.57
CA ASP A 265 16.43 2.65 26.85
C ASP A 265 16.58 4.14 27.20
N ARG A 266 17.02 4.97 26.24
CA ARG A 266 17.15 6.43 26.44
C ARG A 266 15.83 7.10 26.84
N ASN A 267 14.72 6.63 26.31
CA ASN A 267 13.39 7.16 26.59
C ASN A 267 12.70 6.49 27.79
N SER A 268 13.39 5.55 28.49
CA SER A 268 12.86 4.80 29.64
C SER A 268 11.57 4.03 29.32
N LEU A 269 11.53 3.36 28.15
CA LEU A 269 10.36 2.65 27.64
C LEU A 269 10.51 1.11 27.73
N THR A 270 11.54 0.63 28.43
CA THR A 270 11.74 -0.82 28.65
C THR A 270 10.50 -1.45 29.26
N GLY A 271 10.02 -2.57 28.67
CA GLY A 271 8.79 -3.24 29.07
C GLY A 271 7.48 -2.61 28.56
N ARG A 272 7.55 -1.48 27.85
CA ARG A 272 6.38 -0.79 27.27
C ARG A 272 6.26 -0.92 25.75
N ILE A 273 7.29 -1.47 25.07
CA ILE A 273 7.32 -1.68 23.63
C ILE A 273 7.22 -3.16 23.35
N HIS A 274 6.21 -3.57 22.59
CA HIS A 274 5.93 -4.95 22.25
C HIS A 274 6.10 -5.16 20.75
N PHE A 275 7.19 -5.80 20.33
CA PHE A 275 7.39 -6.22 18.95
C PHE A 275 6.67 -7.53 18.71
N LEU A 276 5.71 -7.52 17.79
CA LEU A 276 4.73 -8.58 17.60
C LEU A 276 4.80 -9.11 16.15
N PRO A 277 4.61 -10.43 15.95
CA PRO A 277 4.63 -11.02 14.63
C PRO A 277 3.42 -10.60 13.80
N VAL A 278 3.52 -10.75 12.49
CA VAL A 278 2.38 -10.64 11.58
C VAL A 278 1.44 -11.83 11.81
N ARG A 279 0.11 -11.57 11.82
CA ARG A 279 -0.95 -12.58 11.98
C ARG A 279 -1.87 -12.54 10.75
N ASN A 280 -2.56 -13.64 10.48
CA ASN A 280 -3.62 -13.68 9.47
C ASN A 280 -4.90 -12.99 9.97
N ASP A 281 -5.17 -13.07 11.28
CA ASP A 281 -6.26 -12.41 11.99
C ASP A 281 -5.79 -11.06 12.55
N VAL A 282 -5.40 -10.15 11.68
CA VAL A 282 -4.79 -8.85 12.06
C VAL A 282 -5.76 -7.97 12.87
N GLU A 283 -7.08 -8.16 12.72
CA GLU A 283 -8.12 -7.49 13.51
C GLU A 283 -7.98 -7.71 15.02
N PHE A 284 -7.27 -8.76 15.42
CA PHE A 284 -6.89 -9.02 16.79
C PHE A 284 -6.08 -7.85 17.39
N TYR A 285 -5.11 -7.30 16.65
CA TYR A 285 -4.30 -6.18 17.13
C TYR A 285 -5.10 -4.87 17.23
N TYR A 286 -5.97 -4.61 16.25
CA TYR A 286 -6.88 -3.45 16.32
C TYR A 286 -7.81 -3.56 17.52
N SER A 287 -8.22 -4.77 17.88
CA SER A 287 -9.10 -5.01 19.03
C SER A 287 -8.42 -4.70 20.36
N ALA A 288 -7.13 -4.96 20.49
CA ALA A 288 -6.36 -4.64 21.70
C ALA A 288 -6.09 -3.14 21.87
N ALA A 289 -6.00 -2.41 20.76
CA ALA A 289 -5.55 -1.02 20.73
C ALA A 289 -6.58 0.00 21.22
N ASP A 290 -6.09 1.09 21.80
CA ASP A 290 -6.87 2.29 22.14
C ASP A 290 -6.79 3.34 21.06
N ILE A 291 -5.61 3.51 20.42
CA ILE A 291 -5.38 4.36 19.25
C ILE A 291 -4.39 3.71 18.28
N TYR A 292 -4.50 4.04 17.00
CA TYR A 292 -3.49 3.76 15.98
C TYR A 292 -2.58 4.98 15.81
N VAL A 293 -1.26 4.76 15.72
CA VAL A 293 -0.27 5.83 15.58
C VAL A 293 0.69 5.47 14.44
N GLY A 294 0.55 6.16 13.31
CA GLY A 294 1.36 5.91 12.11
C GLY A 294 1.86 7.20 11.47
N PRO A 295 2.82 7.94 12.09
CA PRO A 295 3.37 9.16 11.53
C PRO A 295 4.40 8.83 10.46
N SER A 296 3.95 8.16 9.39
CA SER A 296 4.83 7.73 8.29
C SER A 296 5.54 8.92 7.65
N GLN A 297 6.85 8.77 7.38
CA GLN A 297 7.64 9.77 6.66
C GLN A 297 7.18 9.89 5.21
N GLU A 298 6.79 8.77 4.64
CA GLU A 298 6.17 8.67 3.32
C GLU A 298 5.39 7.36 3.23
N ASP A 299 4.12 7.46 2.84
CA ASP A 299 3.33 6.29 2.55
C ASP A 299 2.23 6.65 1.56
N VAL A 300 2.18 5.98 0.43
CA VAL A 300 1.27 6.41 -0.66
C VAL A 300 -0.19 6.20 -0.28
N LEU A 301 -0.54 4.99 0.17
CA LEU A 301 -1.90 4.70 0.67
C LEU A 301 -1.90 3.42 1.52
N PRO A 302 -1.47 3.50 2.79
CA PRO A 302 -1.42 2.33 3.67
C PRO A 302 -2.83 1.90 4.09
N LEU A 303 -3.07 0.58 4.13
CA LEU A 303 -4.32 0.01 4.60
C LEU A 303 -4.47 0.04 6.15
N PRO A 304 -3.41 -0.16 6.96
CA PRO A 304 -3.57 -0.30 8.41
C PRO A 304 -4.30 0.85 9.11
N PRO A 305 -4.08 2.15 8.82
CA PRO A 305 -4.87 3.19 9.44
C PRO A 305 -6.35 3.17 8.98
N ALA A 306 -6.64 2.78 7.73
CA ALA A 306 -8.02 2.63 7.26
C ALA A 306 -8.73 1.44 7.93
N GLU A 307 -8.03 0.33 8.12
CA GLU A 307 -8.51 -0.83 8.88
C GLU A 307 -8.76 -0.46 10.36
N ALA A 308 -7.86 0.33 10.96
CA ALA A 308 -8.05 0.89 12.31
C ALA A 308 -9.33 1.74 12.38
N MET A 309 -9.54 2.64 11.42
CA MET A 309 -10.75 3.47 11.32
C MET A 309 -12.01 2.60 11.21
N ALA A 310 -12.00 1.56 10.39
CA ALA A 310 -13.13 0.62 10.24
C ALA A 310 -13.43 -0.14 11.55
N CYS A 311 -12.40 -0.49 12.31
CA CYS A 311 -12.54 -1.06 13.65
C CYS A 311 -12.97 -0.05 14.71
N GLY A 312 -13.14 1.23 14.38
CA GLY A 312 -13.44 2.30 15.34
C GLY A 312 -12.28 2.59 16.29
N VAL A 313 -11.04 2.40 15.84
CA VAL A 313 -9.83 2.82 16.54
C VAL A 313 -9.45 4.21 16.05
N PRO A 314 -9.42 5.25 16.93
CA PRO A 314 -8.97 6.58 16.55
C PRO A 314 -7.54 6.55 16.00
N VAL A 315 -7.28 7.28 14.92
CA VAL A 315 -5.99 7.27 14.22
C VAL A 315 -5.25 8.58 14.36
N ILE A 316 -3.92 8.51 14.52
CA ILE A 316 -3.00 9.62 14.33
C ILE A 316 -2.08 9.25 13.17
N VAL A 317 -2.11 10.04 12.10
CA VAL A 317 -1.27 9.86 10.92
C VAL A 317 -0.54 11.16 10.58
N SER A 318 0.48 11.11 9.74
CA SER A 318 1.12 12.33 9.23
C SER A 318 0.45 12.84 7.95
N ALA A 319 0.65 14.12 7.66
CA ALA A 319 0.28 14.69 6.37
C ALA A 319 1.05 14.08 5.18
N ALA A 320 2.17 13.42 5.41
CA ALA A 320 2.93 12.67 4.40
C ALA A 320 2.34 11.28 4.09
N CYS A 321 1.39 10.82 4.91
CA CYS A 321 0.68 9.57 4.70
C CYS A 321 -0.55 9.79 3.80
N GLY A 322 -0.69 9.02 2.71
CA GLY A 322 -1.77 9.22 1.72
C GLY A 322 -3.18 9.05 2.26
N ILE A 323 -3.37 8.27 3.33
CA ILE A 323 -4.67 8.16 4.01
C ILE A 323 -5.15 9.52 4.56
N SER A 324 -4.25 10.48 4.81
CA SER A 324 -4.62 11.82 5.28
C SER A 324 -5.51 12.58 4.29
N GLU A 325 -5.58 12.17 3.03
CA GLU A 325 -6.47 12.78 2.02
C GLU A 325 -7.95 12.53 2.30
N ILE A 326 -8.28 11.44 2.99
CA ILE A 326 -9.66 11.10 3.34
C ILE A 326 -10.01 11.43 4.79
N ILE A 327 -9.01 11.87 5.57
CA ILE A 327 -9.18 12.23 6.98
C ILE A 327 -9.44 13.74 7.11
N SER A 328 -10.53 14.08 7.79
CA SER A 328 -10.83 15.44 8.25
C SER A 328 -10.20 15.62 9.62
N ASP A 329 -9.07 16.38 9.71
CA ASP A 329 -8.32 16.54 10.94
C ASP A 329 -9.19 17.03 12.10
N GLY A 330 -9.15 16.32 13.23
CA GLY A 330 -9.92 16.59 14.44
C GLY A 330 -11.39 16.17 14.40
N ASP A 331 -11.91 15.64 13.28
CA ASP A 331 -13.28 15.13 13.16
C ASP A 331 -13.35 13.59 13.10
N ASP A 332 -12.61 12.95 12.19
CA ASP A 332 -12.60 11.50 11.99
C ASP A 332 -11.21 10.84 12.15
N GLY A 333 -10.21 11.65 12.45
CA GLY A 333 -8.84 11.26 12.74
C GLY A 333 -8.00 12.47 13.11
N ILE A 334 -6.71 12.26 13.35
CA ILE A 334 -5.75 13.34 13.65
C ILE A 334 -4.63 13.28 12.62
N VAL A 335 -4.32 14.43 12.02
CA VAL A 335 -3.24 14.59 11.05
C VAL A 335 -2.14 15.49 11.64
N VAL A 336 -0.94 14.93 11.85
CA VAL A 336 0.23 15.73 12.23
C VAL A 336 0.91 16.26 10.97
N PRO A 337 1.16 17.57 10.86
CA PRO A 337 1.72 18.17 9.65
C PRO A 337 3.13 17.66 9.31
N ASP A 338 4.00 17.59 10.32
CA ASP A 338 5.39 17.11 10.20
C ASP A 338 5.52 15.71 10.82
N PRO A 339 5.85 14.68 10.01
CA PRO A 339 6.05 13.33 10.50
C PRO A 339 7.24 13.18 11.46
N SER A 340 8.13 14.17 11.54
CA SER A 340 9.31 14.19 12.40
C SER A 340 9.09 14.91 13.72
N ASP A 341 7.95 15.58 13.90
CA ASP A 341 7.67 16.35 15.10
C ASP A 341 7.13 15.49 16.25
N ALA A 342 8.06 14.98 17.07
CA ALA A 342 7.73 14.18 18.25
C ALA A 342 7.01 15.00 19.34
N VAL A 343 7.14 16.34 19.36
CA VAL A 343 6.45 17.20 20.33
C VAL A 343 4.98 17.30 19.97
N ALA A 344 4.67 17.60 18.70
CA ALA A 344 3.30 17.64 18.23
C ALA A 344 2.64 16.26 18.36
N LEU A 345 3.34 15.17 18.02
CA LEU A 345 2.83 13.82 18.18
C LEU A 345 2.52 13.49 19.64
N ALA A 346 3.41 13.83 20.57
CA ALA A 346 3.19 13.65 22.02
C ALA A 346 1.95 14.42 22.51
N ALA A 347 1.78 15.66 22.07
CA ALA A 347 0.60 16.46 22.42
C ALA A 347 -0.71 15.80 21.95
N LYS A 348 -0.73 15.23 20.73
CA LYS A 348 -1.90 14.53 20.18
C LYS A 348 -2.18 13.21 20.89
N ILE A 349 -1.14 12.44 21.23
CA ILE A 349 -1.28 11.21 22.03
C ILE A 349 -1.86 11.56 23.42
N ARG A 350 -1.32 12.57 24.10
CA ARG A 350 -1.85 13.05 25.40
C ARG A 350 -3.31 13.47 25.29
N GLN A 351 -3.65 14.26 24.29
CA GLN A 351 -5.04 14.70 24.04
C GLN A 351 -6.00 13.52 23.93
N LEU A 352 -5.60 12.46 23.18
CA LEU A 352 -6.42 11.26 23.06
C LEU A 352 -6.43 10.43 24.33
N TYR A 353 -5.33 10.35 25.09
CA TYR A 353 -5.30 9.65 26.37
C TYR A 353 -6.26 10.29 27.38
N GLU A 354 -6.22 11.63 27.52
CA GLU A 354 -6.98 12.37 28.53
C GLU A 354 -8.48 12.49 28.20
N SER A 355 -8.88 12.40 26.94
CA SER A 355 -10.28 12.63 26.52
C SER A 355 -10.94 11.39 25.93
N ALA A 356 -11.64 10.63 26.75
CA ALA A 356 -12.49 9.52 26.29
C ALA A 356 -13.62 9.98 25.33
N THR A 357 -14.17 11.17 25.58
CA THR A 357 -15.21 11.78 24.74
C THR A 357 -14.67 12.07 23.32
N LEU A 358 -13.44 12.60 23.21
CA LEU A 358 -12.82 12.83 21.91
C LEU A 358 -12.57 11.51 21.17
N ARG A 359 -12.02 10.50 21.89
CA ARG A 359 -11.82 9.17 21.28
C ARG A 359 -13.12 8.56 20.76
N ALA A 360 -14.21 8.64 21.54
CA ALA A 360 -15.51 8.12 21.14
C ALA A 360 -16.03 8.83 19.86
N ARG A 361 -15.95 10.15 19.82
CA ARG A 361 -16.36 10.95 18.66
C ARG A 361 -15.54 10.60 17.41
N LEU A 362 -14.19 10.58 17.51
CA LEU A 362 -13.31 10.22 16.40
C LEU A 362 -13.58 8.80 15.93
N SER A 363 -13.80 7.86 16.84
CA SER A 363 -14.13 6.46 16.52
C SER A 363 -15.40 6.35 15.67
N GLU A 364 -16.48 6.99 16.08
CA GLU A 364 -17.76 6.98 15.37
C GLU A 364 -17.64 7.61 13.96
N ARG A 365 -16.98 8.77 13.87
CA ARG A 365 -16.76 9.48 12.62
C ARG A 365 -15.85 8.69 11.69
N ALA A 366 -14.76 8.12 12.19
CA ALA A 366 -13.83 7.29 11.43
C ALA A 366 -14.54 6.11 10.74
N VAL A 367 -15.37 5.37 11.48
CA VAL A 367 -16.17 4.26 10.91
C VAL A 367 -17.05 4.77 9.77
N SER A 368 -17.77 5.89 9.98
CA SER A 368 -18.65 6.48 8.96
C SER A 368 -17.87 6.88 7.70
N THR A 369 -16.69 7.50 7.85
CA THR A 369 -15.87 7.94 6.74
C THR A 369 -15.42 6.78 5.87
N VAL A 370 -14.96 5.66 6.48
CA VAL A 370 -14.40 4.55 5.70
C VAL A 370 -15.44 3.52 5.24
N GLN A 371 -16.68 3.60 5.70
CA GLN A 371 -17.75 2.65 5.34
C GLN A 371 -17.99 2.55 3.82
N GLN A 372 -17.78 3.64 3.09
CA GLN A 372 -17.93 3.66 1.64
C GLN A 372 -16.80 2.96 0.87
N TYR A 373 -15.63 2.71 1.49
CA TYR A 373 -14.48 2.10 0.84
C TYR A 373 -14.55 0.59 0.98
N THR A 374 -15.27 -0.07 0.06
CA THR A 374 -15.39 -1.53 -0.01
C THR A 374 -14.63 -2.08 -1.21
N TRP A 375 -14.23 -3.37 -1.16
CA TRP A 375 -13.62 -4.03 -2.31
C TRP A 375 -14.57 -4.12 -3.50
N GLU A 376 -15.87 -4.21 -3.27
CA GLU A 376 -16.91 -4.22 -4.31
C GLU A 376 -16.96 -2.88 -5.05
N ARG A 377 -16.95 -1.76 -4.32
CA ARG A 377 -16.87 -0.42 -4.92
C ARG A 377 -15.56 -0.24 -5.68
N ASN A 378 -14.44 -0.52 -5.05
CA ASN A 378 -13.10 -0.43 -5.63
C ASN A 378 -13.01 -1.22 -6.95
N THR A 379 -13.45 -2.50 -6.94
CA THR A 379 -13.42 -3.36 -8.14
C THR A 379 -14.35 -2.86 -9.23
N ARG A 380 -15.53 -2.37 -8.89
CA ARG A 380 -16.48 -1.81 -9.86
C ARG A 380 -15.90 -0.57 -10.56
N GLU A 381 -15.30 0.35 -9.78
CA GLU A 381 -14.63 1.53 -10.32
C GLU A 381 -13.45 1.15 -11.22
N PHE A 382 -12.62 0.20 -10.78
CA PHE A 382 -11.50 -0.30 -11.57
C PHE A 382 -11.95 -1.01 -12.85
N ALA A 383 -13.00 -1.85 -12.79
CA ALA A 383 -13.57 -2.51 -13.96
C ALA A 383 -14.09 -1.53 -15.01
N ALA A 384 -14.74 -0.45 -14.57
CA ALA A 384 -15.22 0.60 -15.48
C ALA A 384 -14.06 1.27 -16.22
N LEU A 385 -12.95 1.54 -15.53
CA LEU A 385 -11.74 2.11 -16.15
C LEU A 385 -11.04 1.14 -17.12
N LEU A 386 -11.04 -0.17 -16.83
CA LEU A 386 -10.56 -1.17 -17.78
C LEU A 386 -11.43 -1.22 -19.04
N MET A 387 -12.75 -1.15 -18.91
CA MET A 387 -13.66 -1.13 -20.06
C MET A 387 -13.49 0.15 -20.90
N ASP A 388 -13.34 1.32 -20.27
CA ASP A 388 -13.03 2.59 -20.96
C ASP A 388 -11.69 2.49 -21.74
N ALA A 389 -10.66 1.93 -21.14
CA ALA A 389 -9.38 1.70 -21.81
C ALA A 389 -9.52 0.74 -23.01
N LEU A 390 -10.35 -0.30 -22.90
CA LEU A 390 -10.64 -1.24 -23.97
C LEU A 390 -11.35 -0.55 -25.16
N GLU A 391 -12.34 0.27 -24.87
CA GLU A 391 -13.07 1.04 -25.90
C GLU A 391 -12.16 2.03 -26.63
N LYS A 392 -11.29 2.75 -25.89
CA LYS A 392 -10.28 3.65 -26.47
C LYS A 392 -9.31 2.89 -27.40
N LYS A 393 -8.82 1.74 -26.96
CA LYS A 393 -7.93 0.89 -27.75
C LYS A 393 -8.59 0.42 -29.05
N HIS A 394 -9.85 -0.03 -29.01
CA HIS A 394 -10.59 -0.44 -30.20
C HIS A 394 -10.83 0.74 -31.16
N SER A 395 -11.16 1.91 -30.64
CA SER A 395 -11.36 3.12 -31.44
C SER A 395 -10.10 3.57 -32.16
N ALA A 396 -8.94 3.52 -31.48
CA ALA A 396 -7.64 3.84 -32.05
C ALA A 396 -7.26 2.89 -33.19
N HIS A 397 -7.48 1.57 -33.01
CA HIS A 397 -7.23 0.56 -34.05
C HIS A 397 -8.14 0.76 -35.28
N ALA A 398 -9.43 1.09 -35.05
CA ALA A 398 -10.37 1.35 -36.12
C ALA A 398 -10.01 2.64 -36.92
N ALA A 399 -9.46 3.65 -36.26
CA ALA A 399 -9.00 4.88 -36.88
C ALA A 399 -7.74 4.62 -37.75
N SER A 400 -6.75 3.88 -37.22
CA SER A 400 -5.53 3.50 -37.96
C SER A 400 -5.86 2.67 -39.21
N ALA A 401 -6.74 1.69 -39.11
CA ALA A 401 -7.15 0.85 -40.24
C ALA A 401 -7.87 1.62 -41.37
N ARG A 402 -8.43 2.80 -41.08
CA ARG A 402 -9.05 3.69 -42.10
C ARG A 402 -8.05 4.64 -42.75
N GLN A 403 -6.89 4.86 -42.17
CA GLN A 403 -5.84 5.71 -42.76
C GLN A 403 -4.94 4.93 -43.72
N ASP A 404 -4.92 3.60 -43.62
CA ASP A 404 -4.12 2.70 -44.44
C ASP A 404 -4.89 2.22 -45.71
N VAL A 405 -6.11 2.72 -45.93
CA VAL A 405 -6.97 2.48 -47.13
C VAL A 405 -7.12 3.78 -47.91
#